data_96c17604284d6934c07c5eac827d1ab9
#
_entry.id   96c17604284d6934c07c5eac827d1ab9
#
_cell.length_a   1.000
_cell.length_b   1.000
_cell.length_c   1.000
_cell.angle_alpha   90.00
_cell.angle_beta   90.00
_cell.angle_gamma   90.00
#
_symmetry.space_group_name_H-M   'P 1'
#
loop_
_entity.id
_entity.type
_entity.pdbx_description
1 polymer ?
#
loop_
_entity_poly.entity_id
_entity_poly.type
_entity_poly.pdbx_seq_one_letter_code
_entity_poly.pdbx_strand_id
1 'polypeptide(L)'
;RSTLFPYTTLFRSHTTAADYGIHGKDKDTDNQAARGSSSRYTLDRWMVSQQNTSDGYYFDNIRKCNYFLEQVLPKYEAGAIGGNEVDVKQYIGEIYFLRAHEYFKRLQLMGDFPIVTSVLPDQESALIEASKRAPRNEVARFIISDLDKAGELMKSTSKIGRKTRISRDVAILLKSRVALYEGTWLKYFKDTPFVPNGPGWPGKAKDYNANYEYPTGSVESESLYFLKIAMEAAKEVAETYKGSLTVNTGVVPQDVSEPENPFMAMFYDTDLSKYKEVLLWREYSQALGVCHNVNEMVNKSNYGVGVTRGLVEGFLMENGMPIYAVGSGYHGDLTIADVRKDRDSRLSLFLKEPGQKNILVKNSAGTQAVPVEPMPDILASVDNGCYSTGYALRKGGSFDQIHCMQSKGFTGCPIFRAAEALLNYMEASYEANGTVDATAAEYWKILRNRAGVSADFEKTIAMTDMQKEKANDWGAYSANVVVDATLFNIRRERRCELMAEGLRDMDLHRWRAMDQMITTPYHIEGINFWGGEMHNDPAYKNPKTGESLLIWGADNRTSNVSSPELSNYLRPYEKTNTSTVFDGYHWKMAHYLSPLSIYHFDYTTKSGNIEDSPLYQNPYWPTVPNEVAIQ
;
A
#
# COMPACT_ATOMS: atom_id res chain seq x y z
N ARG A 1 -16.76 -14.91 25.68
CA ARG A 1 -15.86 -14.31 24.69
C ARG A 1 -16.73 -13.65 23.62
N SER A 2 -16.73 -12.34 23.58
CA SER A 2 -17.42 -11.59 22.54
C SER A 2 -16.66 -11.78 21.21
N THR A 3 -17.24 -12.53 20.27
CA THR A 3 -16.77 -12.71 18.89
C THR A 3 -17.21 -11.55 17.98
N LEU A 4 -17.63 -10.40 18.53
CA LEU A 4 -18.23 -9.31 17.79
C LEU A 4 -17.29 -8.68 16.76
N PHE A 5 -15.95 -8.68 17.01
CA PHE A 5 -14.94 -8.24 16.05
C PHE A 5 -13.66 -9.07 16.18
N PRO A 6 -13.39 -9.99 15.26
CA PRO A 6 -12.04 -10.52 15.16
C PRO A 6 -11.13 -9.42 14.59
N TYR A 7 -10.33 -8.77 15.43
CA TYR A 7 -9.26 -7.85 15.01
C TYR A 7 -8.43 -8.37 13.83
N THR A 8 -8.36 -9.70 13.75
CA THR A 8 -7.58 -10.43 12.77
C THR A 8 -8.05 -10.30 11.33
N THR A 9 -9.31 -9.91 11.08
CA THR A 9 -9.88 -9.79 9.73
C THR A 9 -10.04 -8.36 9.24
N LEU A 10 -9.93 -7.38 10.14
CA LEU A 10 -10.16 -5.97 9.83
C LEU A 10 -8.96 -5.27 9.22
N PHE A 11 -7.74 -5.67 9.62
CA PHE A 11 -6.50 -5.12 9.07
C PHE A 11 -5.91 -6.04 8.02
N ARG A 12 -5.29 -5.43 6.99
CA ARG A 12 -4.40 -6.17 6.10
C ARG A 12 -3.32 -6.84 6.96
N SER A 13 -3.18 -8.16 6.85
CA SER A 13 -2.27 -8.94 7.69
C SER A 13 -1.84 -10.21 6.96
N HIS A 14 -0.90 -10.96 7.54
CA HIS A 14 -0.49 -12.24 7.01
C HIS A 14 -1.62 -13.27 7.10
N THR A 15 -1.72 -14.13 6.13
CA THR A 15 -2.75 -15.18 6.04
C THR A 15 -2.11 -16.53 5.67
N THR A 16 -2.91 -17.60 5.74
CA THR A 16 -2.52 -18.92 5.21
C THR A 16 -2.72 -19.04 3.70
N ALA A 17 -3.19 -17.98 3.03
CA ALA A 17 -3.21 -17.94 1.58
C ALA A 17 -1.80 -17.99 1.00
N ALA A 18 -1.69 -18.42 -0.23
CA ALA A 18 -0.45 -18.42 -0.98
C ALA A 18 -0.13 -16.99 -1.46
N ASP A 19 0.13 -16.08 -0.54
CA ASP A 19 0.46 -14.69 -0.78
C ASP A 19 1.55 -14.19 0.17
N TYR A 20 2.10 -13.01 -0.12
CA TYR A 20 3.12 -12.34 0.69
C TYR A 20 2.52 -11.50 1.84
N GLY A 21 1.24 -11.65 2.17
CA GLY A 21 0.57 -10.83 3.17
C GLY A 21 0.63 -9.34 2.81
N ILE A 22 1.00 -8.50 3.79
CA ILE A 22 1.18 -7.07 3.53
C ILE A 22 2.33 -6.80 2.55
N HIS A 23 3.36 -7.66 2.52
CA HIS A 23 4.56 -7.45 1.72
C HIS A 23 4.37 -7.68 0.21
N GLY A 24 3.22 -8.20 -0.20
CA GLY A 24 2.83 -8.37 -1.61
C GLY A 24 1.68 -7.47 -2.05
N LYS A 25 1.27 -6.50 -1.23
CA LYS A 25 0.11 -5.63 -1.56
C LYS A 25 0.43 -4.53 -2.58
N ASP A 26 1.71 -4.26 -2.81
CA ASP A 26 2.15 -3.31 -3.84
C ASP A 26 2.26 -3.94 -5.25
N LYS A 27 1.83 -5.21 -5.44
CA LYS A 27 1.97 -5.98 -6.69
C LYS A 27 1.27 -5.39 -7.92
N ASP A 28 0.31 -4.51 -7.71
CA ASP A 28 -0.44 -3.83 -8.76
C ASP A 28 -0.05 -2.34 -8.85
N THR A 29 1.20 -2.01 -8.53
CA THR A 29 1.77 -0.66 -8.59
C THR A 29 3.12 -0.68 -9.31
N ASP A 30 3.76 0.48 -9.38
CA ASP A 30 5.15 0.61 -9.88
C ASP A 30 6.22 0.06 -8.91
N ASN A 31 5.84 -0.51 -7.76
CA ASN A 31 6.77 -1.11 -6.80
C ASN A 31 6.98 -2.59 -7.01
N GLN A 32 5.93 -3.33 -7.35
CA GLN A 32 5.98 -4.78 -7.43
C GLN A 32 5.14 -5.29 -8.60
N ALA A 33 5.59 -6.38 -9.20
CA ALA A 33 4.84 -7.17 -10.16
C ALA A 33 4.63 -8.59 -9.62
N ALA A 34 3.56 -9.24 -10.07
CA ALA A 34 3.27 -10.64 -9.81
C ALA A 34 3.11 -11.39 -11.15
N ARG A 35 2.73 -12.68 -11.09
CA ARG A 35 2.51 -13.50 -12.28
C ARG A 35 1.48 -12.92 -13.25
N GLY A 36 0.42 -12.29 -12.74
CA GLY A 36 -0.64 -11.68 -13.55
C GLY A 36 -0.82 -10.20 -13.21
N SER A 37 -1.23 -9.42 -14.20
CA SER A 37 -1.57 -8.01 -14.04
C SER A 37 -3.00 -7.81 -13.54
N SER A 38 -3.26 -6.65 -12.92
CA SER A 38 -4.62 -6.23 -12.56
C SER A 38 -5.42 -5.80 -13.80
N SER A 39 -6.71 -6.13 -13.81
CA SER A 39 -7.66 -5.66 -14.84
C SER A 39 -7.81 -4.13 -14.89
N ARG A 40 -7.38 -3.42 -13.86
CA ARG A 40 -7.37 -1.94 -13.82
C ARG A 40 -6.49 -1.31 -14.89
N TYR A 41 -5.46 -2.06 -15.35
CA TYR A 41 -4.51 -1.57 -16.36
C TYR A 41 -4.86 -1.99 -17.79
N THR A 42 -6.09 -2.48 -18.00
CA THR A 42 -6.64 -2.81 -19.31
C THR A 42 -7.84 -1.92 -19.61
N LEU A 43 -8.04 -1.58 -20.87
CA LEU A 43 -9.12 -0.64 -21.26
C LEU A 43 -10.50 -1.29 -21.27
N ASP A 44 -10.56 -2.64 -21.31
CA ASP A 44 -11.77 -3.40 -21.64
C ASP A 44 -12.10 -4.55 -20.65
N ARG A 45 -11.40 -4.65 -19.52
CA ARG A 45 -11.54 -5.78 -18.60
C ARG A 45 -12.27 -5.47 -17.29
N TRP A 46 -12.20 -4.23 -16.83
CA TRP A 46 -12.90 -3.82 -15.62
C TRP A 46 -14.26 -3.24 -16.01
N MET A 47 -15.32 -3.94 -15.64
CA MET A 47 -16.70 -3.68 -16.05
C MET A 47 -17.60 -3.49 -14.83
N VAL A 48 -18.72 -2.78 -15.04
CA VAL A 48 -19.80 -2.67 -14.06
C VAL A 48 -20.45 -4.04 -13.87
N SER A 49 -20.58 -4.51 -12.63
CA SER A 49 -21.25 -5.78 -12.33
C SER A 49 -22.76 -5.62 -12.25
N GLN A 50 -23.51 -6.66 -12.72
CA GLN A 50 -24.93 -6.77 -12.46
C GLN A 50 -25.23 -7.22 -11.04
N GLN A 51 -24.34 -8.06 -10.45
CA GLN A 51 -24.60 -8.74 -9.19
C GLN A 51 -23.91 -8.06 -8.03
N ASN A 52 -24.40 -8.32 -6.81
CA ASN A 52 -23.69 -7.92 -5.60
C ASN A 52 -22.31 -8.57 -5.57
N THR A 53 -21.31 -7.75 -5.81
CA THR A 53 -19.90 -8.13 -5.80
C THR A 53 -19.17 -7.35 -4.73
N SER A 54 -17.90 -7.68 -4.50
CA SER A 54 -17.04 -6.97 -3.58
C SER A 54 -16.57 -5.60 -4.13
N ASP A 55 -17.50 -4.81 -4.68
CA ASP A 55 -17.24 -3.48 -5.24
C ASP A 55 -16.85 -2.43 -4.18
N GLY A 56 -17.12 -2.73 -2.92
CA GLY A 56 -16.85 -1.82 -1.79
C GLY A 56 -18.11 -1.21 -1.18
N TYR A 57 -19.27 -1.33 -1.82
CA TYR A 57 -20.53 -0.80 -1.32
C TYR A 57 -21.22 -1.79 -0.38
N TYR A 58 -20.71 -1.94 0.86
CA TYR A 58 -21.27 -2.82 1.90
C TYR A 58 -21.08 -2.24 3.30
N PHE A 59 -21.98 -2.60 4.25
CA PHE A 59 -22.10 -1.96 5.56
C PHE A 59 -21.93 -2.90 6.76
N ASP A 60 -21.62 -4.18 6.55
CA ASP A 60 -21.64 -5.20 7.61
C ASP A 60 -20.83 -4.83 8.85
N ASN A 61 -19.61 -4.38 8.68
CA ASN A 61 -18.77 -3.99 9.82
C ASN A 61 -19.18 -2.64 10.40
N ILE A 62 -19.63 -1.70 9.56
CA ILE A 62 -20.18 -0.41 10.01
C ILE A 62 -21.42 -0.66 10.90
N ARG A 63 -22.33 -1.54 10.45
CA ARG A 63 -23.52 -1.93 11.22
C ARG A 63 -23.15 -2.54 12.57
N LYS A 64 -22.13 -3.42 12.62
CA LYS A 64 -21.66 -4.00 13.89
C LYS A 64 -21.12 -2.95 14.85
N CYS A 65 -20.36 -1.96 14.34
CA CYS A 65 -19.89 -0.84 15.13
C CYS A 65 -21.07 0.00 15.68
N ASN A 66 -22.02 0.35 14.81
CA ASN A 66 -23.22 1.11 15.21
C ASN A 66 -24.02 0.36 16.27
N TYR A 67 -24.25 -0.93 16.08
CA TYR A 67 -24.96 -1.75 17.07
C TYR A 67 -24.29 -1.73 18.45
N PHE A 68 -22.95 -1.87 18.47
CA PHE A 68 -22.21 -1.78 19.74
C PHE A 68 -22.40 -0.40 20.39
N LEU A 69 -22.21 0.67 19.63
CA LEU A 69 -22.32 2.04 20.16
C LEU A 69 -23.74 2.34 20.69
N GLU A 70 -24.79 1.97 19.98
CA GLU A 70 -26.18 2.12 20.43
C GLU A 70 -26.49 1.36 21.73
N GLN A 71 -25.93 0.16 21.90
CA GLN A 71 -26.17 -0.65 23.09
C GLN A 71 -25.33 -0.21 24.30
N VAL A 72 -24.15 0.36 24.07
CA VAL A 72 -23.17 0.61 25.11
C VAL A 72 -23.15 2.07 25.56
N LEU A 73 -23.24 3.04 24.65
CA LEU A 73 -23.13 4.47 25.02
C LEU A 73 -24.17 4.92 26.05
N PRO A 74 -25.48 4.63 25.90
CA PRO A 74 -26.47 5.07 26.90
C PRO A 74 -26.22 4.47 28.29
N LYS A 75 -25.74 3.22 28.35
CA LYS A 75 -25.39 2.56 29.62
C LYS A 75 -24.13 3.13 30.23
N TYR A 76 -23.14 3.48 29.39
CA TYR A 76 -21.91 4.12 29.84
C TYR A 76 -22.20 5.51 30.42
N GLU A 77 -22.97 6.34 29.72
CA GLU A 77 -23.37 7.69 30.13
C GLU A 77 -24.22 7.66 31.41
N ALA A 78 -25.05 6.64 31.58
CA ALA A 78 -25.83 6.42 32.81
C ALA A 78 -25.02 5.81 33.96
N GLY A 79 -23.72 5.53 33.78
CA GLY A 79 -22.88 4.85 34.80
C GLY A 79 -23.32 3.42 35.11
N ALA A 80 -24.07 2.77 34.21
CA ALA A 80 -24.65 1.44 34.41
C ALA A 80 -23.70 0.29 34.00
N ILE A 81 -22.50 0.60 33.54
CA ILE A 81 -21.48 -0.43 33.17
C ILE A 81 -20.51 -0.60 34.34
N GLY A 82 -20.54 -1.77 34.98
CA GLY A 82 -19.58 -2.12 36.02
C GLY A 82 -18.16 -2.43 35.43
N GLY A 83 -17.16 -2.39 36.30
CA GLY A 83 -15.78 -2.69 35.97
C GLY A 83 -14.86 -1.47 35.98
N ASN A 84 -13.67 -1.62 35.37
CA ASN A 84 -12.71 -0.53 35.30
C ASN A 84 -13.12 0.46 34.19
N GLU A 85 -13.41 1.69 34.55
CA GLU A 85 -13.82 2.76 33.61
C GLU A 85 -12.81 2.95 32.47
N VAL A 86 -11.52 2.88 32.77
CA VAL A 86 -10.44 3.04 31.77
C VAL A 86 -10.50 1.94 30.71
N ASP A 87 -10.89 0.72 31.08
CA ASP A 87 -11.03 -0.39 30.13
C ASP A 87 -12.33 -0.26 29.33
N VAL A 88 -13.41 0.23 29.95
CA VAL A 88 -14.68 0.54 29.23
C VAL A 88 -14.44 1.60 28.16
N LYS A 89 -13.76 2.70 28.52
CA LYS A 89 -13.36 3.77 27.57
C LYS A 89 -12.51 3.20 26.45
N GLN A 90 -11.54 2.34 26.76
CA GLN A 90 -10.69 1.68 25.77
C GLN A 90 -11.52 0.92 24.73
N TYR A 91 -12.48 0.10 25.16
CA TYR A 91 -13.34 -0.67 24.25
C TYR A 91 -14.23 0.22 23.39
N ILE A 92 -14.81 1.27 23.96
CA ILE A 92 -15.64 2.24 23.19
C ILE A 92 -14.77 2.94 22.14
N GLY A 93 -13.58 3.41 22.52
CA GLY A 93 -12.63 4.06 21.61
C GLY A 93 -12.17 3.15 20.46
N GLU A 94 -11.94 1.87 20.75
CA GLU A 94 -11.61 0.88 19.70
C GLU A 94 -12.74 0.73 18.68
N ILE A 95 -14.02 0.79 19.08
CA ILE A 95 -15.14 0.70 18.14
C ILE A 95 -15.27 1.95 17.27
N TYR A 96 -15.05 3.14 17.82
CA TYR A 96 -14.96 4.36 17.00
C TYR A 96 -13.83 4.25 15.98
N PHE A 97 -12.65 3.80 16.39
CA PHE A 97 -11.54 3.57 15.46
C PHE A 97 -11.91 2.56 14.36
N LEU A 98 -12.53 1.44 14.70
CA LEU A 98 -12.91 0.40 13.73
C LEU A 98 -13.94 0.93 12.73
N ARG A 99 -14.91 1.74 13.18
CA ARG A 99 -15.87 2.38 12.28
C ARG A 99 -15.18 3.37 11.34
N ALA A 100 -14.31 4.23 11.87
CA ALA A 100 -13.49 5.14 11.08
C ALA A 100 -12.64 4.40 10.02
N HIS A 101 -12.00 3.30 10.40
CA HIS A 101 -11.19 2.49 9.49
C HIS A 101 -12.03 1.84 8.38
N GLU A 102 -13.23 1.36 8.68
CA GLU A 102 -14.14 0.83 7.67
C GLU A 102 -14.63 1.92 6.72
N TYR A 103 -14.96 3.12 7.23
CA TYR A 103 -15.31 4.27 6.38
C TYR A 103 -14.14 4.72 5.52
N PHE A 104 -12.90 4.69 6.03
CA PHE A 104 -11.73 5.04 5.23
C PHE A 104 -11.54 4.10 4.03
N LYS A 105 -11.77 2.79 4.19
CA LYS A 105 -11.79 1.87 3.06
C LYS A 105 -12.86 2.24 2.01
N ARG A 106 -14.04 2.69 2.45
CA ARG A 106 -15.11 3.13 1.55
C ARG A 106 -14.75 4.42 0.83
N LEU A 107 -14.18 5.37 1.55
CA LEU A 107 -13.68 6.63 0.98
C LEU A 107 -12.66 6.35 -0.14
N GLN A 108 -11.73 5.42 0.07
CA GLN A 108 -10.72 5.05 -0.93
C GLN A 108 -11.34 4.38 -2.17
N LEU A 109 -12.33 3.51 -2.00
CA LEU A 109 -12.92 2.72 -3.09
C LEU A 109 -14.04 3.48 -3.82
N MET A 110 -14.87 4.21 -3.07
CA MET A 110 -16.14 4.78 -3.55
C MET A 110 -16.12 6.31 -3.64
N GLY A 111 -15.22 7.00 -2.94
CA GLY A 111 -15.30 8.46 -2.78
C GLY A 111 -16.50 8.85 -1.92
N ASP A 112 -17.52 9.41 -2.56
CA ASP A 112 -18.79 9.71 -1.89
C ASP A 112 -19.42 8.43 -1.34
N PHE A 113 -19.96 8.49 -0.10
CA PHE A 113 -20.49 7.29 0.55
C PHE A 113 -21.55 7.66 1.60
N PRO A 114 -22.60 6.84 1.83
CA PRO A 114 -23.59 7.12 2.87
C PRO A 114 -22.97 7.10 4.27
N ILE A 115 -23.29 8.10 5.10
CA ILE A 115 -22.89 8.15 6.51
C ILE A 115 -24.03 7.61 7.36
N VAL A 116 -23.89 6.37 7.83
CA VAL A 116 -24.87 5.66 8.65
C VAL A 116 -24.30 5.46 10.05
N THR A 117 -24.91 6.08 11.06
CA THR A 117 -24.42 6.08 12.45
C THR A 117 -25.28 5.26 13.41
N SER A 118 -26.40 4.71 12.93
CA SER A 118 -27.36 3.92 13.71
C SER A 118 -27.62 2.56 13.07
N VAL A 119 -28.26 1.66 13.81
CA VAL A 119 -28.80 0.42 13.25
C VAL A 119 -30.12 0.73 12.57
N LEU A 120 -30.14 0.57 11.24
CA LEU A 120 -31.34 0.85 10.46
C LEU A 120 -32.41 -0.22 10.70
N PRO A 121 -33.70 0.18 10.76
CA PRO A 121 -34.80 -0.78 10.78
C PRO A 121 -34.88 -1.54 9.46
N ASP A 122 -35.40 -2.76 9.51
CA ASP A 122 -35.67 -3.58 8.30
C ASP A 122 -36.94 -3.08 7.60
N GLN A 123 -36.85 -1.88 7.05
CA GLN A 123 -37.90 -1.19 6.32
C GLN A 123 -37.33 -0.56 5.05
N GLU A 124 -37.90 -0.91 3.90
CA GLU A 124 -37.43 -0.49 2.59
C GLU A 124 -37.22 1.03 2.50
N SER A 125 -38.20 1.82 2.94
CA SER A 125 -38.11 3.29 2.86
C SER A 125 -36.97 3.86 3.69
N ALA A 126 -36.67 3.27 4.85
CA ALA A 126 -35.56 3.70 5.72
C ALA A 126 -34.21 3.33 5.10
N LEU A 127 -34.12 2.17 4.48
CA LEU A 127 -32.90 1.69 3.81
C LEU A 127 -32.59 2.52 2.57
N ILE A 128 -33.62 2.83 1.75
CA ILE A 128 -33.49 3.70 0.59
C ILE A 128 -33.02 5.11 1.01
N GLU A 129 -33.63 5.69 2.03
CA GLU A 129 -33.28 7.03 2.52
C GLU A 129 -31.82 7.05 3.03
N ALA A 130 -31.39 6.03 3.75
CA ALA A 130 -30.04 5.90 4.27
C ALA A 130 -28.98 5.61 3.19
N SER A 131 -29.40 5.31 1.95
CA SER A 131 -28.49 5.07 0.82
C SER A 131 -27.99 6.34 0.12
N LYS A 132 -28.47 7.53 0.53
CA LYS A 132 -27.98 8.81 0.01
C LYS A 132 -26.50 8.98 0.28
N ARG A 133 -25.73 9.22 -0.79
CA ARG A 133 -24.25 9.35 -0.69
C ARG A 133 -23.89 10.77 -0.23
N ALA A 134 -23.22 10.88 0.92
CA ALA A 134 -22.60 12.12 1.35
C ALA A 134 -21.35 12.41 0.49
N PRO A 135 -21.03 13.70 0.25
CA PRO A 135 -19.81 14.12 -0.42
C PRO A 135 -18.55 13.57 0.29
N ARG A 136 -17.52 13.22 -0.46
CA ARG A 136 -16.33 12.54 0.05
C ARG A 136 -15.62 13.27 1.20
N ASN A 137 -15.54 14.59 1.14
CA ASN A 137 -14.94 15.37 2.22
C ASN A 137 -15.77 15.33 3.51
N GLU A 138 -17.09 15.21 3.43
CA GLU A 138 -17.96 14.99 4.60
C GLU A 138 -17.72 13.59 5.20
N VAL A 139 -17.54 12.58 4.34
CA VAL A 139 -17.15 11.24 4.79
C VAL A 139 -15.79 11.30 5.50
N ALA A 140 -14.81 12.03 4.96
CA ALA A 140 -13.50 12.22 5.59
C ALA A 140 -13.59 12.96 6.93
N ARG A 141 -14.43 14.00 7.03
CA ARG A 141 -14.70 14.72 8.29
C ARG A 141 -15.32 13.80 9.34
N PHE A 142 -16.27 12.97 8.93
CA PHE A 142 -16.86 11.96 9.80
C PHE A 142 -15.82 10.96 10.33
N ILE A 143 -14.95 10.45 9.47
CA ILE A 143 -13.85 9.56 9.86
C ILE A 143 -12.95 10.24 10.89
N ILE A 144 -12.57 11.49 10.67
CA ILE A 144 -11.72 12.27 11.59
C ILE A 144 -12.42 12.45 12.94
N SER A 145 -13.72 12.78 12.95
CA SER A 145 -14.50 12.90 14.18
C SER A 145 -14.53 11.61 15.00
N ASP A 146 -14.67 10.45 14.34
CA ASP A 146 -14.61 9.16 15.03
C ASP A 146 -13.19 8.85 15.55
N LEU A 147 -12.14 9.24 14.83
CA LEU A 147 -10.76 9.07 15.28
C LEU A 147 -10.41 10.01 16.46
N ASP A 148 -10.99 11.20 16.52
CA ASP A 148 -10.85 12.11 17.66
C ASP A 148 -11.48 11.49 18.92
N LYS A 149 -12.72 10.98 18.83
CA LYS A 149 -13.37 10.25 19.93
C LYS A 149 -12.57 9.02 20.35
N ALA A 150 -12.03 8.28 19.39
CA ALA A 150 -11.17 7.15 19.66
C ALA A 150 -9.90 7.57 20.42
N GLY A 151 -9.25 8.65 19.99
CA GLY A 151 -8.06 9.20 20.63
C GLY A 151 -8.29 9.70 22.07
N GLU A 152 -9.45 10.31 22.32
CA GLU A 152 -9.83 10.77 23.66
C GLU A 152 -10.09 9.62 24.65
N LEU A 153 -10.64 8.51 24.19
CA LEU A 153 -11.07 7.39 25.02
C LEU A 153 -9.98 6.35 25.27
N MET A 154 -9.03 6.20 24.34
CA MET A 154 -8.06 5.11 24.39
C MET A 154 -6.77 5.46 25.13
N LYS A 155 -6.13 4.42 25.64
CA LYS A 155 -4.78 4.47 26.23
C LYS A 155 -3.73 4.73 25.15
N SER A 156 -2.63 5.42 25.49
CA SER A 156 -1.44 5.51 24.63
C SER A 156 -0.82 4.14 24.40
N THR A 157 -0.06 3.98 23.31
CA THR A 157 0.63 2.72 22.96
C THR A 157 1.55 2.22 24.09
N SER A 158 2.21 3.12 24.80
CA SER A 158 3.06 2.76 25.96
C SER A 158 2.31 2.11 27.11
N LYS A 159 0.99 2.27 27.17
CA LYS A 159 0.10 1.67 28.19
C LYS A 159 -0.60 0.38 27.67
N ILE A 160 -0.34 -0.02 26.43
CA ILE A 160 -0.81 -1.28 25.83
C ILE A 160 0.35 -2.28 25.84
N GLY A 161 0.30 -3.26 26.73
CA GLY A 161 1.44 -4.15 27.03
C GLY A 161 2.11 -4.77 25.80
N ARG A 162 1.40 -5.62 25.04
CA ARG A 162 1.96 -6.29 23.84
C ARG A 162 1.74 -5.52 22.53
N LYS A 163 1.09 -4.37 22.54
CA LYS A 163 0.73 -3.57 21.35
C LYS A 163 -0.07 -4.35 20.29
N THR A 164 -0.85 -5.34 20.72
CA THR A 164 -1.75 -6.14 19.87
C THR A 164 -3.18 -5.60 19.88
N ARG A 165 -3.40 -4.44 20.53
CA ARG A 165 -4.67 -3.71 20.58
C ARG A 165 -4.46 -2.29 20.06
N ILE A 166 -5.51 -1.73 19.51
CA ILE A 166 -5.53 -0.34 19.03
C ILE A 166 -5.29 0.61 20.21
N SER A 167 -4.51 1.64 19.99
CA SER A 167 -4.15 2.65 20.98
C SER A 167 -4.48 4.06 20.47
N ARG A 168 -4.42 5.04 21.38
CA ARG A 168 -4.52 6.45 21.04
C ARG A 168 -3.56 6.85 19.91
N ASP A 169 -2.31 6.44 20.00
CA ASP A 169 -1.29 6.86 19.04
C ASP A 169 -1.55 6.25 17.65
N VAL A 170 -2.13 5.05 17.59
CA VAL A 170 -2.59 4.41 16.34
C VAL A 170 -3.78 5.18 15.74
N ALA A 171 -4.71 5.67 16.57
CA ALA A 171 -5.83 6.48 16.10
C ALA A 171 -5.36 7.82 15.51
N ILE A 172 -4.42 8.48 16.17
CA ILE A 172 -3.84 9.75 15.72
C ILE A 172 -3.02 9.54 14.43
N LEU A 173 -2.25 8.44 14.33
CA LEU A 173 -1.54 8.10 13.10
C LEU A 173 -2.50 7.85 11.94
N LEU A 174 -3.59 7.10 12.16
CA LEU A 174 -4.61 6.91 11.13
C LEU A 174 -5.30 8.22 10.76
N LYS A 175 -5.56 9.11 11.72
CA LYS A 175 -6.09 10.46 11.46
C LYS A 175 -5.17 11.24 10.50
N SER A 176 -3.86 11.21 10.73
CA SER A 176 -2.91 11.87 9.84
C SER A 176 -2.93 11.28 8.42
N ARG A 177 -3.05 9.94 8.29
CA ARG A 177 -3.15 9.26 7.00
C ARG A 177 -4.43 9.63 6.24
N VAL A 178 -5.57 9.62 6.92
CA VAL A 178 -6.88 9.99 6.33
C VAL A 178 -6.87 11.45 5.87
N ALA A 179 -6.39 12.34 6.71
CA ALA A 179 -6.33 13.77 6.41
C ALA A 179 -5.36 14.06 5.26
N LEU A 180 -4.18 13.41 5.22
CA LEU A 180 -3.25 13.53 4.10
C LEU A 180 -3.86 12.98 2.80
N TYR A 181 -4.56 11.84 2.88
CA TYR A 181 -5.25 11.25 1.73
C TYR A 181 -6.27 12.21 1.13
N GLU A 182 -7.19 12.73 1.94
CA GLU A 182 -8.25 13.60 1.46
C GLU A 182 -7.72 14.97 1.02
N GLY A 183 -6.79 15.56 1.78
CA GLY A 183 -6.18 16.83 1.43
C GLY A 183 -5.49 16.81 0.07
N THR A 184 -4.71 15.79 -0.21
CA THR A 184 -4.05 15.63 -1.51
C THR A 184 -5.02 15.21 -2.63
N TRP A 185 -6.03 14.39 -2.33
CA TRP A 185 -7.08 14.09 -3.31
C TRP A 185 -7.81 15.35 -3.76
N LEU A 186 -8.31 16.16 -2.84
CA LEU A 186 -8.99 17.42 -3.17
C LEU A 186 -8.09 18.36 -3.97
N LYS A 187 -6.81 18.44 -3.65
CA LYS A 187 -5.82 19.25 -4.36
C LYS A 187 -5.66 18.84 -5.82
N TYR A 188 -5.48 17.54 -6.07
CA TYR A 188 -5.13 17.05 -7.41
C TYR A 188 -6.33 16.71 -8.29
N PHE A 189 -7.51 16.53 -7.70
CA PHE A 189 -8.74 16.27 -8.46
C PHE A 189 -9.70 17.48 -8.55
N LYS A 190 -9.32 18.66 -8.06
CA LYS A 190 -10.21 19.83 -7.92
C LYS A 190 -11.01 20.20 -9.17
N ASP A 191 -10.43 20.04 -10.34
CA ASP A 191 -11.06 20.41 -11.61
C ASP A 191 -11.68 19.20 -12.34
N THR A 192 -12.15 18.22 -11.60
CA THR A 192 -12.69 16.94 -12.11
C THR A 192 -13.98 16.55 -11.41
N PRO A 193 -14.77 15.61 -11.98
CA PRO A 193 -15.99 15.12 -11.32
C PRO A 193 -15.74 14.24 -10.08
N PHE A 194 -14.49 14.03 -9.69
CA PHE A 194 -14.09 13.22 -8.52
C PHE A 194 -14.11 13.98 -7.20
N VAL A 195 -14.48 15.26 -7.23
CA VAL A 195 -14.64 16.10 -6.03
C VAL A 195 -16.01 16.77 -6.05
N PRO A 196 -16.62 17.02 -4.87
CA PRO A 196 -17.87 17.76 -4.79
C PRO A 196 -17.78 19.12 -5.51
N ASN A 197 -18.83 19.49 -6.23
CA ASN A 197 -18.91 20.69 -7.07
C ASN A 197 -17.85 20.80 -8.18
N GLY A 198 -17.03 19.79 -8.39
CA GLY A 198 -16.17 19.71 -9.57
C GLY A 198 -17.00 19.56 -10.86
N PRO A 199 -16.44 19.95 -12.03
CA PRO A 199 -17.17 19.85 -13.30
C PRO A 199 -17.66 18.44 -13.59
N GLY A 200 -18.99 18.25 -13.69
CA GLY A 200 -19.58 16.94 -13.93
C GLY A 200 -19.69 16.02 -12.69
N TRP A 201 -19.51 16.54 -11.49
CA TRP A 201 -19.72 15.74 -10.27
C TRP A 201 -21.12 15.12 -10.23
N PRO A 202 -21.23 13.76 -10.20
CA PRO A 202 -22.54 13.08 -10.32
C PRO A 202 -23.49 13.40 -9.15
N GLY A 203 -22.93 13.68 -7.97
CA GLY A 203 -23.73 14.04 -6.79
C GLY A 203 -24.58 15.28 -6.96
N LYS A 204 -24.16 16.22 -7.83
CA LYS A 204 -24.88 17.46 -8.09
C LYS A 204 -26.29 17.27 -8.68
N ALA A 205 -26.49 16.14 -9.38
CA ALA A 205 -27.79 15.81 -10.00
C ALA A 205 -28.83 15.31 -8.98
N LYS A 206 -28.43 15.01 -7.73
CA LYS A 206 -29.35 14.55 -6.69
C LYS A 206 -29.77 15.70 -5.79
N ASP A 207 -31.08 15.83 -5.54
CA ASP A 207 -31.68 16.93 -4.79
C ASP A 207 -31.00 17.19 -3.43
N TYR A 208 -30.61 16.11 -2.74
CA TYR A 208 -29.97 16.20 -1.45
C TYR A 208 -28.52 16.74 -1.47
N ASN A 209 -27.88 16.78 -2.63
CA ASN A 209 -26.55 17.35 -2.87
C ASN A 209 -26.57 18.58 -3.77
N ALA A 210 -27.73 18.97 -4.32
CA ALA A 210 -27.85 20.03 -5.31
C ALA A 210 -27.31 21.39 -4.83
N ASN A 211 -27.46 21.68 -3.54
CA ASN A 211 -27.00 22.92 -2.90
C ASN A 211 -25.78 22.71 -2.01
N TYR A 212 -24.99 21.66 -2.26
CA TYR A 212 -23.79 21.40 -1.47
C TYR A 212 -22.80 22.55 -1.59
N GLU A 213 -22.23 22.95 -0.44
CA GLU A 213 -21.15 23.92 -0.32
C GLU A 213 -20.06 23.34 0.61
N TYR A 214 -18.80 23.60 0.29
CA TYR A 214 -17.70 23.19 1.18
C TYR A 214 -17.78 23.94 2.51
N PRO A 215 -17.61 23.26 3.66
CA PRO A 215 -17.61 23.92 4.97
C PRO A 215 -16.57 25.03 5.11
N THR A 216 -15.49 24.96 4.32
CA THR A 216 -14.41 25.97 4.30
C THR A 216 -14.54 26.97 3.14
N GLY A 217 -15.62 26.90 2.37
CA GLY A 217 -15.97 27.81 1.27
C GLY A 217 -15.45 27.39 -0.12
N SER A 218 -14.36 26.60 -0.21
CA SER A 218 -13.85 26.13 -1.51
C SER A 218 -13.10 24.80 -1.38
N VAL A 219 -12.88 24.12 -2.51
CA VAL A 219 -12.10 22.87 -2.57
C VAL A 219 -10.64 23.08 -2.13
N GLU A 220 -10.04 24.22 -2.47
CA GLU A 220 -8.69 24.58 -2.08
C GLU A 220 -8.57 24.78 -0.56
N SER A 221 -9.52 25.53 0.01
CA SER A 221 -9.57 25.76 1.46
C SER A 221 -9.84 24.47 2.21
N GLU A 222 -10.67 23.57 1.66
CA GLU A 222 -10.96 22.26 2.24
C GLU A 222 -9.74 21.33 2.17
N SER A 223 -9.02 21.34 1.05
CA SER A 223 -7.73 20.63 0.93
C SER A 223 -6.75 21.09 1.99
N LEU A 224 -6.56 22.41 2.12
CA LEU A 224 -5.65 23.00 3.12
C LEU A 224 -6.08 22.66 4.56
N TYR A 225 -7.38 22.64 4.85
CA TYR A 225 -7.93 22.21 6.14
C TYR A 225 -7.47 20.78 6.48
N PHE A 226 -7.62 19.83 5.56
CA PHE A 226 -7.18 18.46 5.78
C PHE A 226 -5.66 18.34 5.89
N LEU A 227 -4.89 19.04 5.07
CA LEU A 227 -3.42 19.03 5.16
C LEU A 227 -2.91 19.54 6.51
N LYS A 228 -3.54 20.58 7.09
CA LYS A 228 -3.21 21.06 8.44
C LYS A 228 -3.50 20.00 9.51
N ILE A 229 -4.65 19.34 9.44
CA ILE A 229 -4.96 18.22 10.35
C ILE A 229 -3.92 17.09 10.21
N ALA A 230 -3.51 16.77 8.97
CA ALA A 230 -2.48 15.77 8.74
C ALA A 230 -1.15 16.16 9.39
N MET A 231 -0.73 17.42 9.27
CA MET A 231 0.49 17.94 9.90
C MET A 231 0.42 17.81 11.43
N GLU A 232 -0.67 18.30 12.04
CA GLU A 232 -0.81 18.31 13.50
C GLU A 232 -0.81 16.88 14.07
N ALA A 233 -1.64 16.00 13.52
CA ALA A 233 -1.71 14.62 13.96
C ALA A 233 -0.42 13.83 13.72
N ALA A 234 0.22 14.02 12.56
CA ALA A 234 1.50 13.40 12.25
C ALA A 234 2.61 13.87 13.20
N LYS A 235 2.68 15.19 13.46
CA LYS A 235 3.68 15.76 14.37
C LYS A 235 3.54 15.20 15.77
N GLU A 236 2.34 15.06 16.31
CA GLU A 236 2.10 14.52 17.64
C GLU A 236 2.71 13.12 17.82
N VAL A 237 2.48 12.23 16.86
CA VAL A 237 3.06 10.88 16.88
C VAL A 237 4.56 10.93 16.62
N ALA A 238 5.01 11.69 15.62
CA ALA A 238 6.41 11.78 15.25
C ALA A 238 7.27 12.29 16.42
N GLU A 239 6.86 13.35 17.12
CA GLU A 239 7.59 13.89 18.29
C GLU A 239 7.72 12.86 19.42
N THR A 240 6.70 12.02 19.60
CA THR A 240 6.74 10.96 20.63
C THR A 240 7.74 9.86 20.29
N TYR A 241 7.93 9.53 19.00
CA TYR A 241 8.66 8.33 18.58
C TYR A 241 9.94 8.59 17.77
N LYS A 242 10.21 9.79 17.27
CA LYS A 242 11.37 10.10 16.41
C LYS A 242 12.73 9.67 16.99
N GLY A 243 12.88 9.75 18.30
CA GLY A 243 14.08 9.30 19.01
C GLY A 243 14.12 7.80 19.33
N SER A 244 13.11 7.04 18.90
CA SER A 244 12.95 5.61 19.22
C SER A 244 12.74 4.75 17.98
N LEU A 245 13.06 5.26 16.79
CA LEU A 245 13.02 4.45 15.56
C LEU A 245 14.00 3.28 15.68
N THR A 246 13.61 2.15 15.10
CA THR A 246 14.40 0.91 15.16
C THR A 246 15.74 1.10 14.43
N VAL A 247 16.82 0.74 15.11
CA VAL A 247 18.19 0.88 14.58
C VAL A 247 18.38 -0.04 13.37
N ASN A 248 18.99 0.50 12.33
CA ASN A 248 19.42 -0.21 11.14
C ASN A 248 20.95 -0.27 11.09
N THR A 249 21.52 -1.46 11.10
CA THR A 249 22.97 -1.67 11.00
C THR A 249 23.48 -1.72 9.56
N GLY A 250 22.58 -1.72 8.56
CA GLY A 250 22.93 -1.89 7.15
C GLY A 250 23.36 -3.31 6.75
N VAL A 251 23.45 -4.23 7.68
CA VAL A 251 23.99 -5.59 7.46
C VAL A 251 22.87 -6.60 7.29
N VAL A 252 23.00 -7.46 6.28
CA VAL A 252 22.22 -8.70 6.11
C VAL A 252 23.07 -9.85 6.67
N PRO A 253 22.71 -10.47 7.80
CA PRO A 253 23.51 -11.52 8.40
C PRO A 253 23.64 -12.72 7.45
N GLN A 254 24.88 -13.25 7.34
CA GLN A 254 25.23 -14.42 6.53
C GLN A 254 25.70 -15.61 7.39
N ASP A 255 25.86 -15.39 8.71
CA ASP A 255 26.22 -16.42 9.67
C ASP A 255 25.46 -16.20 10.98
N VAL A 256 25.19 -17.29 11.72
CA VAL A 256 24.52 -17.25 13.03
C VAL A 256 25.29 -16.49 14.10
N SER A 257 26.61 -16.35 13.92
CA SER A 257 27.47 -15.56 14.83
C SER A 257 27.43 -14.06 14.57
N GLU A 258 26.89 -13.64 13.42
CA GLU A 258 26.75 -12.23 13.09
C GLU A 258 25.57 -11.60 13.82
N PRO A 259 25.68 -10.33 14.26
CA PRO A 259 24.59 -9.66 14.94
C PRO A 259 23.39 -9.46 14.01
N GLU A 260 22.20 -9.70 14.55
CA GLU A 260 20.95 -9.41 13.85
C GLU A 260 20.80 -7.89 13.58
N ASN A 261 20.23 -7.54 12.43
CA ASN A 261 19.86 -6.17 12.14
C ASN A 261 18.44 -5.90 12.70
N PRO A 262 18.27 -5.06 13.74
CA PRO A 262 16.97 -4.84 14.37
C PRO A 262 15.90 -4.30 13.41
N PHE A 263 16.27 -3.42 12.47
CA PHE A 263 15.32 -2.89 11.49
C PHE A 263 14.78 -3.98 10.55
N MET A 264 15.64 -4.89 10.16
CA MET A 264 15.25 -6.02 9.32
C MET A 264 14.41 -7.03 10.13
N ALA A 265 14.84 -7.33 11.36
CA ALA A 265 14.17 -8.25 12.27
C ALA A 265 12.75 -7.81 12.63
N MET A 266 12.47 -6.52 12.70
CA MET A 266 11.15 -5.97 12.94
C MET A 266 10.08 -6.51 11.96
N PHE A 267 10.46 -7.06 10.79
CA PHE A 267 9.56 -7.60 9.79
C PHE A 267 9.47 -9.14 9.78
N TYR A 268 10.23 -9.83 10.65
CA TYR A 268 10.18 -11.30 10.75
C TYR A 268 10.30 -11.85 12.17
N ASP A 269 10.38 -11.00 13.17
CA ASP A 269 10.41 -11.46 14.57
C ASP A 269 9.03 -11.97 15.01
N THR A 270 9.02 -12.81 16.04
CA THR A 270 7.80 -13.38 16.62
C THR A 270 7.16 -12.50 17.69
N ASP A 271 7.92 -11.58 18.28
CA ASP A 271 7.45 -10.58 19.25
C ASP A 271 7.84 -9.16 18.86
N LEU A 272 6.92 -8.45 18.25
CA LEU A 272 7.16 -7.06 17.82
C LEU A 272 6.91 -6.04 18.94
N SER A 273 6.48 -6.46 20.13
CA SER A 273 6.26 -5.53 21.25
C SER A 273 7.55 -4.87 21.74
N LYS A 274 8.71 -5.49 21.50
CA LYS A 274 10.03 -4.96 21.87
C LYS A 274 10.47 -3.75 21.02
N TYR A 275 9.95 -3.61 19.80
CA TYR A 275 10.30 -2.50 18.90
C TYR A 275 9.44 -1.28 19.22
N LYS A 276 10.02 -0.20 19.77
CA LYS A 276 9.27 1.02 20.14
C LYS A 276 8.59 1.68 18.95
N GLU A 277 9.17 1.57 17.77
CA GLU A 277 8.62 2.08 16.52
C GLU A 277 7.30 1.41 16.11
N VAL A 278 7.08 0.13 16.47
CA VAL A 278 5.84 -0.59 16.18
C VAL A 278 4.75 -0.16 17.15
N LEU A 279 3.67 0.41 16.62
CA LEU A 279 2.53 0.92 17.40
C LEU A 279 1.39 -0.09 17.51
N LEU A 280 1.17 -0.86 16.44
CA LEU A 280 0.21 -1.97 16.40
C LEU A 280 0.76 -3.08 15.51
N TRP A 281 0.64 -4.32 15.98
CA TRP A 281 1.01 -5.50 15.20
C TRP A 281 0.04 -6.65 15.45
N ARG A 282 -0.04 -7.56 14.49
CA ARG A 282 -0.75 -8.82 14.64
C ARG A 282 0.21 -9.90 15.12
N GLU A 283 -0.14 -10.53 16.23
CA GLU A 283 0.55 -11.66 16.80
C GLU A 283 0.08 -12.97 16.15
N TYR A 284 1.01 -13.89 15.93
CA TYR A 284 0.78 -15.25 15.47
C TYR A 284 1.36 -16.24 16.49
N SER A 285 0.84 -17.46 16.54
CA SER A 285 1.25 -18.47 17.50
C SER A 285 1.07 -19.86 16.95
N GLN A 286 2.17 -20.59 16.83
CA GLN A 286 2.14 -22.00 16.44
C GLN A 286 1.36 -22.86 17.44
N ALA A 287 1.52 -22.60 18.73
CA ALA A 287 0.82 -23.34 19.80
C ALA A 287 -0.70 -23.18 19.74
N LEU A 288 -1.20 -22.05 19.21
CA LEU A 288 -2.63 -21.78 19.02
C LEU A 288 -3.12 -22.13 17.61
N GLY A 289 -2.26 -22.64 16.72
CA GLY A 289 -2.60 -22.92 15.33
C GLY A 289 -2.87 -21.65 14.49
N VAL A 290 -2.45 -20.48 14.96
CA VAL A 290 -2.61 -19.21 14.24
C VAL A 290 -1.31 -18.90 13.51
N CYS A 291 -1.20 -19.39 12.28
CA CYS A 291 0.00 -19.31 11.44
C CYS A 291 -0.32 -18.64 10.09
N HIS A 292 0.73 -18.43 9.27
CA HIS A 292 0.65 -17.87 7.94
C HIS A 292 1.71 -18.46 6.99
N ASN A 293 1.64 -18.11 5.69
CA ASN A 293 2.56 -18.59 4.66
C ASN A 293 3.63 -17.59 4.23
N VAL A 294 3.62 -16.37 4.75
CA VAL A 294 4.45 -15.27 4.21
C VAL A 294 5.94 -15.62 4.19
N ASN A 295 6.47 -16.20 5.28
CA ASN A 295 7.90 -16.55 5.32
C ASN A 295 8.26 -17.62 4.29
N GLU A 296 7.37 -18.59 4.04
CA GLU A 296 7.56 -19.60 2.98
C GLU A 296 7.55 -18.94 1.61
N MET A 297 6.55 -18.08 1.33
CA MET A 297 6.43 -17.39 0.05
C MET A 297 7.65 -16.54 -0.25
N VAL A 298 8.11 -15.75 0.72
CA VAL A 298 9.31 -14.92 0.58
C VAL A 298 10.57 -15.79 0.45
N ASN A 299 10.73 -16.86 1.23
CA ASN A 299 11.90 -17.73 1.16
C ASN A 299 12.07 -18.34 -0.25
N LYS A 300 10.98 -18.87 -0.81
CA LYS A 300 10.96 -19.58 -2.10
C LYS A 300 10.73 -18.66 -3.30
N SER A 301 10.44 -17.39 -3.09
CA SER A 301 9.98 -16.44 -4.13
C SER A 301 8.77 -16.97 -4.93
N ASN A 302 7.86 -17.65 -4.25
CA ASN A 302 6.68 -18.27 -4.85
C ASN A 302 5.73 -17.22 -5.47
N TYR A 303 4.93 -17.63 -6.43
CA TYR A 303 3.91 -16.80 -7.13
C TYR A 303 4.46 -15.56 -7.84
N GLY A 304 5.77 -15.50 -8.06
CA GLY A 304 6.41 -14.51 -8.91
C GLY A 304 6.24 -13.06 -8.46
N VAL A 305 6.01 -12.79 -7.17
CA VAL A 305 6.02 -11.41 -6.66
C VAL A 305 7.46 -10.91 -6.65
N GLY A 306 7.77 -9.99 -7.56
CA GLY A 306 9.09 -9.39 -7.71
C GLY A 306 9.04 -7.88 -7.57
N VAL A 307 10.18 -7.31 -7.18
CA VAL A 307 10.39 -5.85 -7.12
C VAL A 307 10.62 -5.32 -8.53
N THR A 308 10.04 -4.17 -8.87
CA THR A 308 10.24 -3.56 -10.20
C THR A 308 11.59 -2.84 -10.30
N ARG A 309 12.09 -2.70 -11.53
CA ARG A 309 13.22 -1.83 -11.83
C ARG A 309 12.98 -0.40 -11.30
N GLY A 310 11.79 0.16 -11.52
CA GLY A 310 11.47 1.52 -11.08
C GLY A 310 11.60 1.72 -9.57
N LEU A 311 11.23 0.72 -8.74
CA LEU A 311 11.47 0.82 -7.30
C LEU A 311 12.96 0.70 -6.98
N VAL A 312 13.68 -0.23 -7.60
CA VAL A 312 15.13 -0.45 -7.37
C VAL A 312 15.93 0.80 -7.72
N GLU A 313 15.65 1.43 -8.85
CA GLU A 313 16.31 2.68 -9.26
C GLU A 313 15.96 3.87 -8.37
N GLY A 314 14.78 3.87 -7.74
CA GLY A 314 14.34 4.91 -6.82
C GLY A 314 15.19 5.06 -5.56
N PHE A 315 15.91 4.03 -5.12
CA PHE A 315 16.84 4.11 -4.00
C PHE A 315 18.09 4.93 -4.38
N LEU A 316 18.54 5.78 -3.47
CA LEU A 316 19.72 6.63 -3.67
C LEU A 316 21.03 5.84 -3.45
N MET A 317 22.16 6.43 -3.86
CA MET A 317 23.48 6.05 -3.39
C MET A 317 23.65 6.48 -1.92
N GLU A 318 24.56 5.84 -1.16
CA GLU A 318 24.87 6.24 0.23
C GLU A 318 25.25 7.73 0.37
N ASN A 319 25.90 8.29 -0.66
CA ASN A 319 26.25 9.72 -0.70
C ASN A 319 25.06 10.65 -0.99
N GLY A 320 23.85 10.12 -1.06
CA GLY A 320 22.59 10.84 -1.28
C GLY A 320 22.32 11.22 -2.74
N MET A 321 23.12 10.77 -3.70
CA MET A 321 22.94 11.11 -5.11
C MET A 321 22.03 10.08 -5.82
N PRO A 322 21.20 10.51 -6.78
CA PRO A 322 20.56 9.59 -7.72
C PRO A 322 21.59 8.78 -8.52
N ILE A 323 21.26 7.56 -8.89
CA ILE A 323 22.18 6.62 -9.58
C ILE A 323 22.77 7.19 -10.88
N TYR A 324 22.01 7.99 -11.61
CA TYR A 324 22.40 8.57 -12.88
C TYR A 324 23.20 9.88 -12.75
N ALA A 325 23.32 10.43 -11.53
CA ALA A 325 24.01 11.70 -11.35
C ALA A 325 25.52 11.54 -11.56
N VAL A 326 26.13 12.53 -12.19
CA VAL A 326 27.58 12.53 -12.42
C VAL A 326 28.31 12.50 -11.08
N GLY A 327 29.20 11.53 -10.90
CA GLY A 327 29.92 11.33 -9.64
C GLY A 327 29.13 10.59 -8.57
N SER A 328 27.99 9.99 -8.91
CA SER A 328 27.20 9.16 -7.97
C SER A 328 27.97 7.95 -7.44
N GLY A 329 28.86 7.40 -8.24
CA GLY A 329 29.57 6.15 -7.93
C GLY A 329 28.77 4.88 -8.20
N TYR A 330 27.67 4.97 -8.96
CA TYR A 330 26.84 3.80 -9.29
C TYR A 330 27.63 2.75 -10.08
N HIS A 331 27.52 1.49 -9.66
CA HIS A 331 28.27 0.37 -10.23
C HIS A 331 27.61 -0.25 -11.47
N GLY A 332 26.43 0.24 -11.85
CA GLY A 332 25.65 -0.34 -12.95
C GLY A 332 24.68 -1.41 -12.50
N ASP A 333 24.06 -2.08 -13.46
CA ASP A 333 22.97 -3.04 -13.24
C ASP A 333 23.14 -4.37 -14.01
N LEU A 334 24.37 -4.67 -14.40
CA LEU A 334 24.68 -5.91 -15.10
C LEU A 334 24.59 -7.14 -14.20
N THR A 335 24.72 -6.94 -12.89
CA THR A 335 24.47 -7.99 -11.87
C THR A 335 23.62 -7.42 -10.73
N ILE A 336 22.90 -8.31 -10.01
CA ILE A 336 22.13 -7.90 -8.84
C ILE A 336 23.05 -7.38 -7.71
N ALA A 337 24.28 -7.89 -7.62
CA ALA A 337 25.30 -7.41 -6.67
C ALA A 337 25.69 -5.95 -6.96
N ASP A 338 25.95 -5.60 -8.23
CA ASP A 338 26.29 -4.22 -8.64
C ASP A 338 25.16 -3.25 -8.33
N VAL A 339 23.91 -3.66 -8.61
CA VAL A 339 22.70 -2.86 -8.31
C VAL A 339 22.63 -2.45 -6.84
N ARG A 340 23.04 -3.32 -5.91
CA ARG A 340 22.91 -3.13 -4.46
C ARG A 340 24.08 -2.40 -3.82
N LYS A 341 25.22 -2.35 -4.52
CA LYS A 341 26.48 -1.87 -3.94
C LYS A 341 26.49 -0.36 -3.70
N ASP A 342 26.92 0.06 -2.52
CA ASP A 342 27.09 1.45 -2.09
C ASP A 342 25.77 2.27 -2.20
N ARG A 343 24.63 1.60 -1.99
CA ARG A 343 23.29 2.16 -2.07
C ARG A 343 22.64 2.29 -0.69
N ASP A 344 21.56 3.03 -0.64
CA ASP A 344 20.60 3.04 0.48
C ASP A 344 20.46 1.63 1.06
N SER A 345 20.77 1.45 2.33
CA SER A 345 20.81 0.12 2.95
C SER A 345 19.46 -0.59 2.94
N ARG A 346 18.34 0.14 2.87
CA ARG A 346 17.00 -0.45 2.74
C ARG A 346 16.87 -1.30 1.47
N LEU A 347 17.55 -0.92 0.39
CA LEU A 347 17.60 -1.73 -0.82
C LEU A 347 18.35 -3.04 -0.56
N SER A 348 19.58 -2.99 -0.04
CA SER A 348 20.41 -4.18 0.20
C SER A 348 19.81 -5.11 1.25
N LEU A 349 19.05 -4.58 2.23
CA LEU A 349 18.36 -5.40 3.22
C LEU A 349 17.19 -6.19 2.63
N PHE A 350 16.41 -5.57 1.75
CA PHE A 350 15.13 -6.11 1.31
C PHE A 350 15.11 -6.64 -0.12
N LEU A 351 16.17 -6.44 -0.89
CA LEU A 351 16.40 -7.09 -2.18
C LEU A 351 17.36 -8.27 -2.00
N LYS A 352 16.94 -9.47 -2.39
CA LYS A 352 17.80 -10.66 -2.36
C LYS A 352 18.89 -10.61 -3.43
N GLU A 353 19.98 -11.32 -3.16
CA GLU A 353 21.09 -11.47 -4.09
C GLU A 353 21.48 -12.95 -4.20
N PRO A 354 21.69 -13.48 -5.41
CA PRO A 354 22.17 -14.84 -5.61
C PRO A 354 23.44 -15.14 -4.80
N GLY A 355 23.45 -16.30 -4.15
CA GLY A 355 24.55 -16.72 -3.27
C GLY A 355 24.42 -16.33 -1.81
N GLN A 356 23.55 -15.38 -1.46
CA GLN A 356 23.30 -15.03 -0.06
C GLN A 356 22.50 -16.13 0.66
N LYS A 357 22.77 -16.30 1.95
CA LYS A 357 21.98 -17.24 2.77
C LYS A 357 20.59 -16.70 3.06
N ASN A 358 19.60 -17.55 2.85
CA ASN A 358 18.22 -17.34 3.23
C ASN A 358 17.88 -18.04 4.55
N ILE A 359 18.65 -19.07 4.92
CA ILE A 359 18.47 -19.85 6.16
C ILE A 359 19.80 -19.87 6.93
N LEU A 360 19.76 -19.37 8.14
CA LEU A 360 20.86 -19.42 9.11
C LEU A 360 20.58 -20.46 10.19
N VAL A 361 19.34 -20.54 10.69
CA VAL A 361 18.92 -21.50 11.70
C VAL A 361 18.20 -22.68 11.02
N LYS A 362 18.82 -23.85 11.06
CA LYS A 362 18.25 -25.09 10.50
C LYS A 362 17.51 -25.85 11.59
N ASN A 363 16.43 -26.51 11.21
CA ASN A 363 15.74 -27.47 12.07
C ASN A 363 15.52 -28.80 11.33
N SER A 364 15.26 -29.87 12.09
CA SER A 364 15.10 -31.22 11.57
C SER A 364 13.78 -31.46 10.79
N ALA A 365 12.86 -30.51 10.81
CA ALA A 365 11.50 -30.71 10.30
C ALA A 365 11.31 -30.30 8.84
N GLY A 366 12.32 -29.71 8.16
CA GLY A 366 12.07 -29.13 6.84
C GLY A 366 13.20 -29.26 5.84
N THR A 367 12.97 -30.01 4.77
CA THR A 367 13.80 -30.05 3.55
C THR A 367 13.32 -29.10 2.46
N GLN A 368 12.24 -28.34 2.69
CA GLN A 368 11.53 -27.57 1.65
C GLN A 368 11.98 -26.10 1.51
N ALA A 369 12.73 -25.56 2.46
CA ALA A 369 13.25 -24.19 2.38
C ALA A 369 14.40 -24.08 1.39
N VAL A 370 14.53 -22.90 0.76
CA VAL A 370 15.67 -22.54 -0.12
C VAL A 370 16.76 -21.93 0.78
N PRO A 371 17.86 -22.67 1.08
CA PRO A 371 18.83 -22.23 2.08
C PRO A 371 19.76 -21.12 1.59
N VAL A 372 20.04 -21.10 0.29
CA VAL A 372 20.87 -20.10 -0.41
C VAL A 372 20.09 -19.57 -1.58
N GLU A 373 20.09 -18.27 -1.79
CA GLU A 373 19.37 -17.65 -2.90
C GLU A 373 19.96 -18.09 -4.23
N PRO A 374 19.16 -18.69 -5.11
CA PRO A 374 19.61 -19.08 -6.44
C PRO A 374 19.62 -17.89 -7.40
N MET A 375 20.13 -18.08 -8.60
CA MET A 375 19.81 -17.21 -9.74
C MET A 375 18.29 -17.16 -9.92
N PRO A 376 17.71 -16.01 -10.31
CA PRO A 376 16.26 -15.88 -10.47
C PRO A 376 15.68 -16.92 -11.41
N ASP A 377 14.74 -17.73 -10.97
CA ASP A 377 14.08 -18.74 -11.79
C ASP A 377 13.00 -18.11 -12.68
N ILE A 378 13.44 -17.45 -13.75
CA ILE A 378 12.56 -16.80 -14.72
C ILE A 378 11.92 -17.79 -15.71
N LEU A 379 12.39 -19.04 -15.76
CA LEU A 379 11.90 -20.07 -16.66
C LEU A 379 10.68 -20.84 -16.12
N ALA A 380 10.45 -20.80 -14.81
CA ALA A 380 9.35 -21.51 -14.20
C ALA A 380 8.00 -21.05 -14.77
N SER A 381 7.28 -21.99 -15.35
CA SER A 381 5.92 -21.79 -15.86
C SER A 381 4.86 -21.93 -14.76
N VAL A 382 5.25 -22.43 -13.60
CA VAL A 382 4.39 -22.70 -12.43
C VAL A 382 4.57 -21.63 -11.36
N ASP A 383 3.62 -21.51 -10.47
CA ASP A 383 3.62 -20.48 -9.42
C ASP A 383 4.78 -20.62 -8.44
N ASN A 384 5.23 -21.85 -8.18
CA ASN A 384 6.30 -22.13 -7.24
C ASN A 384 7.67 -21.80 -7.84
N GLY A 385 8.41 -20.88 -7.22
CA GLY A 385 9.76 -20.52 -7.60
C GLY A 385 9.88 -19.56 -8.78
N CYS A 386 8.80 -18.98 -9.27
CA CYS A 386 8.83 -18.03 -10.38
C CYS A 386 9.18 -16.61 -9.92
N TYR A 387 10.21 -16.01 -10.51
CA TYR A 387 10.61 -14.62 -10.28
C TYR A 387 10.11 -13.74 -11.43
N SER A 388 9.02 -13.01 -11.24
CA SER A 388 8.41 -12.23 -12.33
C SER A 388 9.33 -11.18 -12.93
N THR A 389 10.06 -10.45 -12.08
CA THR A 389 10.97 -9.35 -12.48
C THR A 389 12.44 -9.72 -12.41
N GLY A 390 12.78 -10.88 -11.85
CA GLY A 390 14.15 -11.24 -11.50
C GLY A 390 14.66 -10.65 -10.19
N TYR A 391 14.07 -9.57 -9.70
CA TYR A 391 14.36 -8.98 -8.40
C TYR A 391 13.48 -9.60 -7.31
N ALA A 392 14.07 -10.36 -6.39
CA ALA A 392 13.36 -11.07 -5.34
C ALA A 392 13.32 -10.30 -4.02
N LEU A 393 12.13 -10.25 -3.40
CA LEU A 393 11.89 -9.56 -2.13
C LEU A 393 12.40 -10.39 -0.94
N ARG A 394 13.11 -9.75 0.02
CA ARG A 394 13.50 -10.35 1.30
C ARG A 394 12.60 -9.91 2.46
N LYS A 395 11.96 -8.73 2.39
CA LYS A 395 11.13 -8.19 3.48
C LYS A 395 10.02 -9.18 3.86
N GLY A 396 9.91 -9.52 5.15
CA GLY A 396 9.02 -10.54 5.65
C GLY A 396 9.56 -11.98 5.58
N GLY A 397 10.78 -12.19 5.04
CA GLY A 397 11.47 -13.48 5.06
C GLY A 397 12.16 -13.71 6.41
N SER A 398 12.13 -14.95 6.90
CA SER A 398 12.82 -15.37 8.13
C SER A 398 14.06 -16.19 7.81
N PHE A 399 15.13 -15.98 8.58
CA PHE A 399 16.33 -16.81 8.52
C PHE A 399 16.21 -18.13 9.33
N ASP A 400 15.12 -18.31 10.08
CA ASP A 400 14.83 -19.57 10.75
C ASP A 400 13.92 -20.45 9.87
N GLN A 401 14.41 -21.63 9.55
CA GLN A 401 13.72 -22.61 8.71
C GLN A 401 12.33 -23.01 9.22
N ILE A 402 12.09 -22.92 10.53
CA ILE A 402 10.81 -23.31 11.13
C ILE A 402 9.62 -22.51 10.56
N HIS A 403 9.87 -21.25 10.16
CA HIS A 403 8.86 -20.37 9.61
C HIS A 403 8.63 -20.58 8.10
N CYS A 404 9.60 -21.23 7.41
CA CYS A 404 9.60 -21.34 5.95
C CYS A 404 8.88 -22.58 5.41
N MET A 405 8.02 -23.19 6.21
CA MET A 405 7.18 -24.33 5.83
C MET A 405 5.73 -23.90 5.66
N GLN A 406 5.01 -24.58 4.76
CA GLN A 406 3.61 -24.29 4.46
C GLN A 406 2.75 -24.25 5.74
N SER A 407 2.06 -23.14 5.96
CA SER A 407 1.19 -22.88 7.11
C SER A 407 1.86 -23.03 8.49
N LYS A 408 3.18 -22.77 8.56
CA LYS A 408 3.95 -22.85 9.80
C LYS A 408 4.58 -21.52 10.22
N GLY A 409 4.55 -20.49 9.38
CA GLY A 409 5.04 -19.17 9.77
C GLY A 409 4.21 -18.59 10.92
N PHE A 410 4.89 -18.04 11.92
CA PHE A 410 4.25 -17.35 13.05
C PHE A 410 5.00 -16.06 13.46
N THR A 411 5.71 -15.47 12.52
CA THR A 411 6.32 -14.13 12.68
C THR A 411 5.26 -13.05 12.75
N GLY A 412 5.50 -11.99 13.54
CA GLY A 412 4.56 -10.88 13.70
C GLY A 412 4.39 -10.07 12.42
N CYS A 413 3.20 -9.48 12.25
CA CYS A 413 2.91 -8.57 11.15
C CYS A 413 2.76 -7.14 11.69
N PRO A 414 3.68 -6.20 11.41
CA PRO A 414 3.50 -4.80 11.77
C PRO A 414 2.34 -4.20 10.98
N ILE A 415 1.43 -3.51 11.65
CA ILE A 415 0.24 -2.87 11.04
C ILE A 415 0.39 -1.35 11.00
N PHE A 416 0.88 -0.76 12.09
CA PHE A 416 1.19 0.65 12.19
C PHE A 416 2.56 0.83 12.85
N ARG A 417 3.39 1.68 12.24
CA ARG A 417 4.70 2.05 12.78
C ARG A 417 4.95 3.56 12.68
N ALA A 418 5.72 4.08 13.63
CA ALA A 418 5.89 5.52 13.84
C ALA A 418 6.60 6.25 12.68
N ALA A 419 7.44 5.56 11.90
CA ALA A 419 8.12 6.18 10.75
C ALA A 419 7.15 6.79 9.74
N GLU A 420 5.94 6.23 9.60
CA GLU A 420 4.90 6.80 8.74
C GLU A 420 4.48 8.21 9.18
N ALA A 421 4.48 8.50 10.49
CA ALA A 421 4.13 9.83 10.98
C ALA A 421 5.13 10.90 10.50
N LEU A 422 6.44 10.57 10.51
CA LEU A 422 7.47 11.47 10.00
C LEU A 422 7.22 11.80 8.52
N LEU A 423 6.93 10.77 7.73
CA LEU A 423 6.65 10.89 6.29
C LEU A 423 5.36 11.65 6.01
N ASN A 424 4.28 11.39 6.78
CA ASN A 424 3.02 12.09 6.63
C ASN A 424 3.18 13.60 6.91
N TYR A 425 3.97 13.97 7.94
CA TYR A 425 4.26 15.37 8.23
C TYR A 425 5.04 16.03 7.09
N MET A 426 6.14 15.41 6.65
CA MET A 426 6.99 15.95 5.59
C MET A 426 6.19 16.27 4.34
N GLU A 427 5.35 15.34 3.91
CA GLU A 427 4.52 15.51 2.72
C GLU A 427 3.41 16.55 2.95
N ALA A 428 2.64 16.44 4.04
CA ALA A 428 1.54 17.37 4.33
C ALA A 428 2.03 18.82 4.46
N SER A 429 3.19 19.05 5.12
CA SER A 429 3.78 20.36 5.27
C SER A 429 4.20 20.96 3.92
N TYR A 430 4.85 20.16 3.07
CA TYR A 430 5.26 20.63 1.75
C TYR A 430 4.05 20.87 0.83
N GLU A 431 3.07 19.97 0.83
CA GLU A 431 1.84 20.11 0.03
C GLU A 431 1.02 21.36 0.44
N ALA A 432 1.04 21.72 1.73
CA ALA A 432 0.34 22.90 2.25
C ALA A 432 1.10 24.22 2.02
N ASN A 433 2.42 24.21 2.14
CA ASN A 433 3.21 25.45 2.26
C ASN A 433 4.19 25.68 1.10
N GLY A 434 4.48 24.65 0.28
CA GLY A 434 5.43 24.71 -0.84
C GLY A 434 6.90 24.82 -0.41
N THR A 435 7.19 24.59 0.88
CA THR A 435 8.56 24.68 1.43
C THR A 435 8.80 23.59 2.46
N VAL A 436 10.06 23.15 2.59
CA VAL A 436 10.50 22.25 3.64
C VAL A 436 10.75 23.05 4.91
N ASP A 437 9.88 22.94 5.89
CA ASP A 437 10.08 23.59 7.19
C ASP A 437 11.14 22.87 8.05
N ALA A 438 11.55 23.48 9.16
CA ALA A 438 12.58 22.95 10.05
C ALA A 438 12.22 21.56 10.62
N THR A 439 10.93 21.32 10.91
CA THR A 439 10.45 20.03 11.43
C THR A 439 10.52 18.95 10.36
N ALA A 440 10.08 19.25 9.14
CA ALA A 440 10.17 18.34 7.99
C ALA A 440 11.65 18.01 7.67
N ALA A 441 12.54 19.00 7.71
CA ALA A 441 13.97 18.81 7.51
C ALA A 441 14.59 17.90 8.60
N GLU A 442 14.20 18.07 9.87
CA GLU A 442 14.63 17.19 10.96
C GLU A 442 14.20 15.74 10.71
N TYR A 443 12.91 15.53 10.39
CA TYR A 443 12.37 14.20 10.16
C TYR A 443 13.03 13.51 8.97
N TRP A 444 13.28 14.24 7.91
CA TRP A 444 13.97 13.74 6.73
C TRP A 444 15.38 13.25 7.05
N LYS A 445 16.15 14.05 7.79
CA LYS A 445 17.51 13.68 8.25
C LYS A 445 17.50 12.44 9.14
N ILE A 446 16.51 12.30 10.04
CA ILE A 446 16.36 11.10 10.90
C ILE A 446 16.18 9.84 10.05
N LEU A 447 15.28 9.86 9.06
CA LEU A 447 15.02 8.71 8.20
C LEU A 447 16.25 8.35 7.35
N ARG A 448 16.93 9.34 6.77
CA ARG A 448 18.14 9.13 5.97
C ARG A 448 19.31 8.60 6.79
N ASN A 449 19.54 9.14 7.96
CA ASN A 449 20.59 8.63 8.86
C ASN A 449 20.35 7.15 9.21
N ARG A 450 19.10 6.77 9.48
CA ARG A 450 18.76 5.37 9.70
C ARG A 450 19.00 4.50 8.46
N ALA A 451 18.71 5.02 7.27
CA ALA A 451 18.91 4.33 6.00
C ALA A 451 20.39 4.24 5.56
N GLY A 452 21.32 4.86 6.28
CA GLY A 452 22.72 4.93 5.87
C GLY A 452 22.93 5.81 4.63
N VAL A 453 22.05 6.78 4.39
CA VAL A 453 22.12 7.73 3.27
C VAL A 453 22.50 9.11 3.80
N SER A 454 23.30 9.85 3.05
CA SER A 454 23.63 11.24 3.39
C SER A 454 22.41 12.05 3.80
N ALA A 455 22.50 12.73 4.96
CA ALA A 455 21.43 13.57 5.48
C ALA A 455 21.23 14.88 4.67
N ASP A 456 22.13 15.17 3.73
CA ASP A 456 22.06 16.32 2.83
C ASP A 456 21.03 16.07 1.71
N PHE A 457 19.75 16.27 2.07
CA PHE A 457 18.65 16.11 1.09
C PHE A 457 18.61 17.28 0.07
N GLU A 458 19.17 18.42 0.39
CA GLU A 458 19.26 19.58 -0.52
C GLU A 458 20.17 19.24 -1.71
N LYS A 459 21.31 18.59 -1.44
CA LYS A 459 22.16 18.03 -2.49
C LYS A 459 21.41 17.04 -3.38
N THR A 460 20.61 16.15 -2.78
CA THR A 460 19.80 15.21 -3.55
C THR A 460 18.82 15.93 -4.48
N ILE A 461 18.08 16.92 -3.95
CA ILE A 461 17.14 17.73 -4.72
C ILE A 461 17.84 18.40 -5.90
N ALA A 462 18.99 19.04 -5.65
CA ALA A 462 19.78 19.71 -6.68
C ALA A 462 20.28 18.78 -7.79
N MET A 463 20.55 17.49 -7.47
CA MET A 463 21.03 16.48 -8.41
C MET A 463 19.91 15.68 -9.07
N THR A 464 18.64 15.92 -8.71
CA THR A 464 17.49 15.20 -9.25
C THR A 464 17.10 15.73 -10.63
N ASP A 465 17.18 14.87 -11.64
CA ASP A 465 16.70 15.15 -13.00
C ASP A 465 15.29 14.55 -13.18
N MET A 466 14.28 15.39 -13.11
CA MET A 466 12.88 14.96 -13.21
C MET A 466 12.53 14.33 -14.57
N GLN A 467 13.33 14.58 -15.65
CA GLN A 467 13.10 13.91 -16.94
C GLN A 467 13.51 12.44 -16.90
N LYS A 468 14.50 12.09 -16.06
CA LYS A 468 14.93 10.71 -15.82
C LYS A 468 14.00 10.01 -14.83
N GLU A 469 13.65 10.68 -13.73
CA GLU A 469 12.81 10.10 -12.68
C GLU A 469 11.41 9.73 -13.16
N LYS A 470 10.77 10.58 -13.95
CA LYS A 470 9.41 10.35 -14.48
C LYS A 470 9.29 9.11 -15.37
N ALA A 471 10.40 8.57 -15.86
CA ALA A 471 10.38 7.38 -16.71
C ALA A 471 10.03 6.10 -15.92
N ASN A 472 10.42 6.04 -14.62
CA ASN A 472 10.34 4.82 -13.83
C ASN A 472 9.63 4.98 -12.48
N ASP A 473 9.18 6.18 -12.13
CA ASP A 473 8.44 6.44 -10.89
C ASP A 473 7.12 7.17 -11.18
N TRP A 474 5.99 6.48 -10.94
CA TRP A 474 4.67 7.09 -11.13
C TRP A 474 4.45 8.25 -10.17
N GLY A 475 5.08 8.24 -8.97
CA GLY A 475 5.03 9.34 -8.02
C GLY A 475 5.69 10.64 -8.48
N ALA A 476 6.38 10.63 -9.63
CA ALA A 476 6.86 11.83 -10.30
C ALA A 476 5.74 12.67 -10.93
N TYR A 477 4.52 12.14 -10.97
CA TYR A 477 3.37 12.81 -11.59
C TYR A 477 2.26 13.12 -10.59
N SER A 478 1.54 14.19 -10.88
CA SER A 478 0.20 14.47 -10.33
C SER A 478 -0.64 15.12 -11.42
N ALA A 479 -1.83 14.56 -11.70
CA ALA A 479 -2.73 15.06 -12.74
C ALA A 479 -2.04 15.25 -14.10
N ASN A 480 -1.24 14.28 -14.52
CA ASN A 480 -0.41 14.30 -15.75
C ASN A 480 0.67 15.42 -15.80
N VAL A 481 0.95 16.07 -14.69
CA VAL A 481 2.00 17.08 -14.58
C VAL A 481 3.15 16.52 -13.76
N VAL A 482 4.39 16.70 -14.23
CA VAL A 482 5.60 16.34 -13.48
C VAL A 482 5.74 17.28 -12.28
N VAL A 483 5.85 16.73 -11.08
CA VAL A 483 6.01 17.51 -9.85
C VAL A 483 7.43 18.09 -9.75
N ASP A 484 7.64 19.07 -8.87
CA ASP A 484 8.98 19.60 -8.60
C ASP A 484 9.88 18.56 -7.90
N ALA A 485 11.20 18.78 -7.98
CA ALA A 485 12.19 17.85 -7.45
C ALA A 485 12.11 17.67 -5.92
N THR A 486 11.64 18.67 -5.18
CA THR A 486 11.52 18.60 -3.73
C THR A 486 10.36 17.66 -3.34
N LEU A 487 9.18 17.88 -3.90
CA LEU A 487 8.03 17.02 -3.66
C LEU A 487 8.32 15.59 -4.10
N PHE A 488 8.95 15.41 -5.26
CA PHE A 488 9.35 14.09 -5.74
C PHE A 488 10.26 13.38 -4.74
N ASN A 489 11.28 14.06 -4.18
CA ASN A 489 12.19 13.44 -3.23
C ASN A 489 11.53 13.14 -1.87
N ILE A 490 10.53 13.90 -1.43
CA ILE A 490 9.69 13.56 -0.28
C ILE A 490 8.91 12.27 -0.56
N ARG A 491 8.29 12.15 -1.74
CA ARG A 491 7.58 10.94 -2.17
C ARG A 491 8.52 9.73 -2.37
N ARG A 492 9.75 9.96 -2.85
CA ARG A 492 10.82 8.95 -2.94
C ARG A 492 11.18 8.42 -1.57
N GLU A 493 11.40 9.30 -0.58
CA GLU A 493 11.70 8.88 0.79
C GLU A 493 10.58 7.99 1.35
N ARG A 494 9.32 8.38 1.12
CA ARG A 494 8.16 7.58 1.49
C ARG A 494 8.11 6.24 0.77
N ARG A 495 8.36 6.20 -0.54
CA ARG A 495 8.40 4.99 -1.38
C ARG A 495 9.44 4.00 -0.87
N CYS A 496 10.67 4.46 -0.60
CA CYS A 496 11.77 3.63 -0.13
C CYS A 496 11.53 3.14 1.31
N GLU A 497 11.06 3.99 2.20
CA GLU A 497 10.83 3.67 3.61
C GLU A 497 9.68 2.67 3.80
N LEU A 498 8.58 2.85 3.08
CA LEU A 498 7.37 2.03 3.19
C LEU A 498 7.29 0.92 2.12
N MET A 499 8.40 0.63 1.46
CA MET A 499 8.54 -0.46 0.49
C MET A 499 7.89 -1.74 1.01
N ALA A 500 7.01 -2.35 0.21
CA ALA A 500 6.34 -3.62 0.53
C ALA A 500 5.55 -3.61 1.86
N GLU A 501 4.89 -2.49 2.20
CA GLU A 501 3.97 -2.37 3.34
C GLU A 501 2.51 -2.10 2.90
N GLY A 502 2.24 -2.17 1.59
CA GLY A 502 0.89 -2.09 1.01
C GLY A 502 0.28 -0.69 1.07
N LEU A 503 1.10 0.37 1.05
CA LEU A 503 0.65 1.76 1.09
C LEU A 503 0.82 2.49 -0.25
N ARG A 504 1.57 1.92 -1.20
CA ARG A 504 1.87 2.58 -2.48
C ARG A 504 0.63 2.85 -3.32
N ASP A 505 -0.29 1.88 -3.45
CA ASP A 505 -1.52 2.03 -4.23
C ASP A 505 -2.36 3.23 -3.75
N MET A 506 -2.53 3.37 -2.44
CA MET A 506 -3.21 4.51 -1.82
C MET A 506 -2.54 5.84 -2.17
N ASP A 507 -1.21 5.89 -2.13
CA ASP A 507 -0.43 7.09 -2.43
C ASP A 507 -0.59 7.50 -3.89
N LEU A 508 -0.47 6.55 -4.82
CA LEU A 508 -0.63 6.79 -6.26
C LEU A 508 -2.04 7.29 -6.62
N HIS A 509 -3.09 6.76 -5.96
CA HIS A 509 -4.47 7.20 -6.15
C HIS A 509 -4.66 8.66 -5.69
N ARG A 510 -4.26 8.99 -4.45
CA ARG A 510 -4.45 10.35 -3.91
C ARG A 510 -3.58 11.42 -4.59
N TRP A 511 -2.45 11.03 -5.18
CA TRP A 511 -1.62 11.91 -5.99
C TRP A 511 -2.11 12.09 -7.43
N ARG A 512 -3.13 11.35 -7.85
CA ARG A 512 -3.56 11.28 -9.24
C ARG A 512 -2.38 10.98 -10.17
N ALA A 513 -1.61 9.95 -9.80
CA ALA A 513 -0.30 9.66 -10.38
C ALA A 513 -0.35 8.77 -11.63
N MET A 514 -1.52 8.20 -11.99
CA MET A 514 -1.64 7.28 -13.13
C MET A 514 -2.08 7.94 -14.44
N ASP A 515 -2.41 9.24 -14.46
CA ASP A 515 -2.91 9.92 -15.64
C ASP A 515 -1.96 9.86 -16.84
N GLN A 516 -0.64 9.80 -16.63
CA GLN A 516 0.34 9.65 -17.72
C GLN A 516 0.13 8.37 -18.54
N MET A 517 -0.47 7.32 -17.96
CA MET A 517 -0.76 6.05 -18.66
C MET A 517 -2.05 6.11 -19.50
N ILE A 518 -2.78 7.22 -19.48
CA ILE A 518 -3.94 7.42 -20.37
C ILE A 518 -3.48 7.55 -21.83
N THR A 519 -2.35 8.21 -22.04
CA THR A 519 -1.82 8.48 -23.38
C THR A 519 -0.59 7.66 -23.74
N THR A 520 0.19 7.25 -22.75
CA THR A 520 1.46 6.53 -22.96
C THR A 520 1.49 5.30 -22.07
N PRO A 521 1.37 4.08 -22.63
CA PRO A 521 1.43 2.86 -21.86
C PRO A 521 2.72 2.75 -21.06
N TYR A 522 2.63 2.18 -19.84
CA TYR A 522 3.79 1.95 -18.99
C TYR A 522 4.17 0.47 -18.99
N HIS A 523 5.45 0.19 -19.26
CA HIS A 523 6.00 -1.16 -19.26
C HIS A 523 6.66 -1.48 -17.93
N ILE A 524 6.18 -2.52 -17.25
CA ILE A 524 6.82 -3.04 -16.04
C ILE A 524 8.13 -3.74 -16.42
N GLU A 525 9.24 -3.29 -15.83
CA GLU A 525 10.57 -3.85 -16.06
C GLU A 525 11.18 -4.41 -14.77
N GLY A 526 12.07 -5.41 -14.94
CA GLY A 526 12.84 -6.06 -13.89
C GLY A 526 14.35 -5.90 -14.08
N ILE A 527 15.10 -6.98 -13.86
CA ILE A 527 16.56 -7.02 -14.01
C ILE A 527 17.02 -6.71 -15.42
N ASN A 528 18.23 -6.16 -15.56
CA ASN A 528 18.93 -6.00 -16.84
C ASN A 528 19.44 -7.38 -17.32
N PHE A 529 18.52 -8.13 -17.93
CA PHE A 529 18.74 -9.54 -18.24
C PHE A 529 19.57 -9.75 -19.50
N TRP A 530 19.33 -8.92 -20.52
CA TRP A 530 19.94 -9.03 -21.83
C TRP A 530 21.14 -8.10 -22.06
N GLY A 531 21.29 -7.04 -21.25
CA GLY A 531 22.35 -6.04 -21.44
C GLY A 531 23.74 -6.48 -21.01
N GLY A 532 23.83 -7.61 -20.28
CA GLY A 532 25.11 -8.21 -19.84
C GLY A 532 25.12 -9.71 -20.03
N GLU A 533 25.90 -10.41 -19.19
CA GLU A 533 26.09 -11.87 -19.27
C GLU A 533 25.08 -12.68 -18.45
N MET A 534 24.11 -12.04 -17.78
CA MET A 534 23.18 -12.74 -16.88
C MET A 534 22.37 -13.82 -17.61
N HIS A 535 21.95 -13.57 -18.85
CA HIS A 535 21.24 -14.53 -19.70
C HIS A 535 22.07 -15.77 -20.10
N ASN A 536 23.39 -15.71 -19.96
CA ASN A 536 24.33 -16.81 -20.24
C ASN A 536 24.61 -17.68 -19.01
N ASP A 537 24.00 -17.37 -17.83
CA ASP A 537 24.22 -18.17 -16.62
C ASP A 537 23.84 -19.64 -16.84
N PRO A 538 24.58 -20.59 -16.24
CA PRO A 538 24.26 -22.02 -16.31
C PRO A 538 22.83 -22.37 -15.86
N ALA A 539 22.22 -21.59 -14.99
CA ALA A 539 20.82 -21.76 -14.57
C ALA A 539 19.81 -21.71 -15.74
N TYR A 540 20.15 -21.05 -16.82
CA TYR A 540 19.31 -20.90 -18.01
C TYR A 540 19.75 -21.80 -19.18
N LYS A 541 20.61 -22.80 -18.92
CA LYS A 541 21.10 -23.76 -19.91
C LYS A 541 20.70 -25.17 -19.53
N ASN A 542 20.50 -25.99 -20.53
CA ASN A 542 20.32 -27.42 -20.34
C ASN A 542 21.61 -28.02 -19.75
N PRO A 543 21.56 -28.65 -18.56
CA PRO A 543 22.76 -29.14 -17.89
C PRO A 543 23.47 -30.28 -18.61
N LYS A 544 22.81 -30.91 -19.62
CA LYS A 544 23.39 -32.02 -20.40
C LYS A 544 23.96 -31.54 -21.72
N THR A 545 23.32 -30.61 -22.41
CA THR A 545 23.69 -30.16 -23.75
C THR A 545 24.41 -28.82 -23.76
N GLY A 546 24.25 -28.00 -22.68
CA GLY A 546 24.75 -26.61 -22.63
C GLY A 546 23.94 -25.62 -23.45
N GLU A 547 22.89 -26.08 -24.15
CA GLU A 547 22.03 -25.23 -24.96
C GLU A 547 21.15 -24.32 -24.10
N SER A 548 20.86 -23.12 -24.61
CA SER A 548 19.95 -22.19 -23.92
C SER A 548 18.53 -22.76 -23.80
N LEU A 549 17.93 -22.60 -22.63
CA LEU A 549 16.52 -22.91 -22.34
C LEU A 549 15.61 -21.70 -22.57
N LEU A 550 16.19 -20.53 -22.89
CA LEU A 550 15.45 -19.31 -23.15
C LEU A 550 14.75 -19.37 -24.50
N ILE A 551 13.46 -19.08 -24.50
CA ILE A 551 12.61 -19.07 -25.72
C ILE A 551 11.87 -17.72 -25.75
N TRP A 552 12.06 -16.98 -26.85
CA TRP A 552 11.40 -15.69 -27.07
C TRP A 552 11.04 -15.49 -28.55
N GLY A 553 10.07 -14.64 -28.82
CA GLY A 553 9.77 -14.06 -30.14
C GLY A 553 8.92 -14.91 -31.08
N ALA A 554 9.30 -16.12 -31.44
CA ALA A 554 8.84 -16.85 -32.62
C ALA A 554 7.29 -16.86 -32.86
N ASP A 555 6.48 -17.32 -31.92
CA ASP A 555 5.02 -17.34 -32.02
C ASP A 555 4.33 -16.74 -30.81
N ASN A 556 5.11 -16.25 -29.87
CA ASN A 556 4.70 -15.68 -28.59
C ASN A 556 3.77 -16.57 -27.72
N ARG A 557 3.64 -17.86 -28.01
CA ARG A 557 2.86 -18.80 -27.21
C ARG A 557 3.74 -19.70 -26.34
N THR A 558 4.89 -20.05 -26.85
CA THR A 558 5.88 -20.89 -26.15
C THR A 558 7.00 -20.10 -25.51
N SER A 559 7.02 -18.76 -25.68
CA SER A 559 8.00 -17.90 -25.07
C SER A 559 7.94 -17.95 -23.55
N ASN A 560 9.12 -18.13 -22.92
CA ASN A 560 9.26 -18.16 -21.46
C ASN A 560 9.94 -16.91 -20.88
N VAL A 561 10.46 -16.05 -21.76
CA VAL A 561 11.11 -14.78 -21.42
C VAL A 561 10.73 -13.70 -22.44
N SER A 562 10.74 -12.42 -22.05
CA SER A 562 10.56 -11.31 -22.99
C SER A 562 11.72 -11.17 -23.96
N SER A 563 11.42 -10.73 -25.19
CA SER A 563 12.43 -10.60 -26.25
C SER A 563 13.46 -9.50 -25.94
N PRO A 564 14.76 -9.72 -26.23
CA PRO A 564 15.78 -8.67 -26.20
C PRO A 564 15.51 -7.52 -27.18
N GLU A 565 14.71 -7.75 -28.22
CA GLU A 565 14.30 -6.72 -29.18
C GLU A 565 13.37 -5.67 -28.55
N LEU A 566 12.62 -6.03 -27.48
CA LEU A 566 11.73 -5.13 -26.77
C LEU A 566 12.48 -4.27 -25.73
N SER A 567 13.41 -4.90 -24.99
CA SER A 567 14.17 -4.22 -23.93
C SER A 567 15.35 -5.09 -23.48
N ASN A 568 16.44 -4.46 -23.04
CA ASN A 568 17.49 -5.16 -22.28
C ASN A 568 17.00 -5.64 -20.92
N TYR A 569 15.94 -5.05 -20.40
CA TYR A 569 15.35 -5.39 -19.12
C TYR A 569 14.24 -6.43 -19.28
N LEU A 570 14.15 -7.31 -18.29
CA LEU A 570 13.09 -8.32 -18.24
C LEU A 570 11.72 -7.65 -18.12
N ARG A 571 10.82 -7.96 -19.05
CA ARG A 571 9.43 -7.47 -19.06
C ARG A 571 8.47 -8.62 -18.76
N PRO A 572 8.06 -8.81 -17.50
CA PRO A 572 7.34 -10.02 -17.08
C PRO A 572 5.99 -10.22 -17.78
N TYR A 573 5.37 -9.16 -18.25
CA TYR A 573 4.05 -9.21 -18.91
C TYR A 573 4.12 -9.24 -20.44
N GLU A 574 5.33 -9.19 -21.02
CA GLU A 574 5.56 -9.16 -22.46
C GLU A 574 6.28 -10.42 -22.97
N LYS A 575 6.10 -11.55 -22.27
CA LYS A 575 6.63 -12.86 -22.68
C LYS A 575 5.87 -13.41 -23.88
N THR A 576 4.53 -13.31 -23.83
CA THR A 576 3.63 -13.78 -24.88
C THR A 576 2.59 -12.73 -25.24
N ASN A 577 2.20 -12.65 -26.49
CA ASN A 577 1.16 -11.73 -26.98
C ASN A 577 -0.26 -12.07 -26.51
N THR A 578 -0.42 -13.13 -25.73
CA THR A 578 -1.68 -13.48 -25.05
C THR A 578 -1.86 -12.71 -23.74
N SER A 579 -0.83 -12.02 -23.26
CA SER A 579 -0.92 -11.15 -22.09
C SER A 579 -1.86 -9.99 -22.38
N THR A 580 -2.77 -9.70 -21.44
CA THR A 580 -3.75 -8.60 -21.58
C THR A 580 -3.10 -7.21 -21.48
N VAL A 581 -1.87 -7.13 -21.07
CA VAL A 581 -1.04 -5.91 -20.94
C VAL A 581 0.29 -6.06 -21.69
N PHE A 582 0.28 -6.81 -22.80
CA PHE A 582 1.46 -6.98 -23.65
C PHE A 582 1.97 -5.63 -24.18
N ASP A 583 1.06 -4.71 -24.51
CA ASP A 583 1.36 -3.36 -24.97
C ASP A 583 1.55 -2.35 -23.83
N GLY A 584 1.80 -2.85 -22.61
CA GLY A 584 1.97 -2.03 -21.41
C GLY A 584 0.67 -1.80 -20.61
N TYR A 585 0.81 -1.09 -19.51
CA TYR A 585 -0.29 -0.68 -18.64
C TYR A 585 -0.96 0.57 -19.18
N HIS A 586 -2.28 0.53 -19.33
CA HIS A 586 -3.13 1.66 -19.67
C HIS A 586 -3.95 2.08 -18.46
N TRP A 587 -4.43 3.33 -18.47
CA TRP A 587 -5.30 3.85 -17.42
C TRP A 587 -6.52 4.54 -17.98
N LYS A 588 -7.63 4.49 -17.25
CA LYS A 588 -8.81 5.34 -17.46
C LYS A 588 -9.08 6.14 -16.19
N MET A 589 -9.55 7.36 -16.33
CA MET A 589 -9.88 8.23 -15.19
C MET A 589 -10.86 7.57 -14.22
N ALA A 590 -11.84 6.83 -14.74
CA ALA A 590 -12.80 6.09 -13.93
C ALA A 590 -12.13 5.14 -12.91
N HIS A 591 -10.97 4.58 -13.24
CA HIS A 591 -10.31 3.54 -12.46
C HIS A 591 -9.74 4.03 -11.12
N TYR A 592 -9.77 5.34 -10.85
CA TYR A 592 -9.47 5.88 -9.52
C TYR A 592 -10.52 5.51 -8.47
N LEU A 593 -11.76 5.20 -8.86
CA LEU A 593 -12.82 4.73 -7.98
C LEU A 593 -13.49 3.48 -8.58
N SER A 594 -13.97 2.60 -7.72
CA SER A 594 -14.70 1.40 -8.17
C SER A 594 -16.09 1.75 -8.70
N PRO A 595 -16.62 1.06 -9.73
CA PRO A 595 -18.02 1.19 -10.09
C PRO A 595 -18.92 0.61 -9.01
N LEU A 596 -20.10 1.20 -8.81
CA LEU A 596 -21.18 0.56 -8.05
C LEU A 596 -21.83 -0.49 -8.95
N SER A 597 -22.09 -1.68 -8.41
CA SER A 597 -22.84 -2.69 -9.15
C SER A 597 -24.30 -2.28 -9.35
N ILE A 598 -24.90 -2.69 -10.45
CA ILE A 598 -26.31 -2.37 -10.77
C ILE A 598 -27.26 -2.93 -9.71
N TYR A 599 -26.88 -4.03 -9.08
CA TYR A 599 -27.59 -4.61 -7.93
C TYR A 599 -28.00 -3.55 -6.88
N HIS A 600 -27.13 -2.61 -6.53
CA HIS A 600 -27.42 -1.61 -5.51
C HIS A 600 -28.47 -0.60 -5.97
N PHE A 601 -28.47 -0.25 -7.25
CA PHE A 601 -29.49 0.62 -7.84
C PHE A 601 -30.85 -0.07 -7.88
N ASP A 602 -30.90 -1.33 -8.31
CA ASP A 602 -32.14 -2.13 -8.38
C ASP A 602 -32.83 -2.24 -7.01
N TYR A 603 -32.06 -2.38 -5.93
CA TYR A 603 -32.57 -2.50 -4.57
C TYR A 603 -32.90 -1.15 -3.89
N THR A 604 -32.53 -0.03 -4.50
CA THR A 604 -32.78 1.30 -3.93
C THR A 604 -33.77 2.13 -4.74
N THR A 605 -34.26 1.61 -5.87
CA THR A 605 -35.33 2.25 -6.64
C THR A 605 -36.72 1.81 -6.18
N LYS A 606 -37.69 2.73 -6.18
CA LYS A 606 -39.10 2.42 -5.85
C LYS A 606 -39.92 2.03 -7.07
N SER A 607 -39.50 2.46 -8.26
CA SER A 607 -40.24 2.29 -9.53
C SER A 607 -39.68 1.14 -10.40
N GLY A 608 -38.53 0.57 -10.04
CA GLY A 608 -37.74 -0.27 -10.93
C GLY A 608 -36.92 0.50 -11.96
N ASN A 609 -37.01 1.83 -11.96
CA ASN A 609 -36.18 2.68 -12.81
C ASN A 609 -34.93 3.14 -12.02
N ILE A 610 -33.74 2.84 -12.52
CA ILE A 610 -32.46 3.20 -11.91
C ILE A 610 -32.34 4.71 -11.61
N GLU A 611 -32.93 5.56 -12.43
CA GLU A 611 -32.92 7.03 -12.24
C GLU A 611 -33.59 7.48 -10.95
N ASP A 612 -34.57 6.71 -10.43
CA ASP A 612 -35.28 7.00 -9.18
C ASP A 612 -34.49 6.57 -7.94
N SER A 613 -33.39 5.86 -8.10
CA SER A 613 -32.50 5.51 -6.99
C SER A 613 -31.86 6.75 -6.40
N PRO A 614 -31.71 6.85 -5.06
CA PRO A 614 -30.89 7.92 -4.45
C PRO A 614 -29.40 7.77 -4.77
N LEU A 615 -28.99 6.62 -5.26
CA LEU A 615 -27.61 6.38 -5.67
C LEU A 615 -27.27 7.08 -7.00
N TYR A 616 -26.01 7.32 -7.21
CA TYR A 616 -25.40 7.73 -8.48
C TYR A 616 -24.10 6.98 -8.67
N GLN A 617 -23.74 6.74 -9.92
CA GLN A 617 -22.51 6.02 -10.26
C GLN A 617 -21.28 6.91 -10.03
N ASN A 618 -20.15 6.30 -9.82
CA ASN A 618 -18.86 7.00 -9.77
C ASN A 618 -18.51 7.61 -11.16
N PRO A 619 -17.74 8.70 -11.20
CA PRO A 619 -17.43 9.39 -12.44
C PRO A 619 -16.93 8.46 -13.54
N TYR A 620 -17.43 8.67 -14.75
CA TYR A 620 -17.07 7.93 -15.98
C TYR A 620 -17.42 6.44 -16.00
N TRP A 621 -18.10 5.92 -14.98
CA TRP A 621 -18.67 4.59 -15.02
C TRP A 621 -20.13 4.63 -15.51
N PRO A 622 -20.53 3.73 -16.42
CA PRO A 622 -21.93 3.65 -16.87
C PRO A 622 -22.82 3.00 -15.78
N THR A 623 -24.12 3.21 -15.92
CA THR A 623 -25.17 2.52 -15.14
C THR A 623 -25.75 1.32 -15.89
N VAL A 624 -24.94 0.67 -16.71
CA VAL A 624 -25.30 -0.49 -17.54
C VAL A 624 -24.36 -1.64 -17.18
N PRO A 625 -24.90 -2.85 -16.89
CA PRO A 625 -24.07 -3.98 -16.51
C PRO A 625 -23.22 -4.47 -17.69
N ASN A 626 -22.04 -5.00 -17.36
CA ASN A 626 -21.04 -5.53 -18.30
C ASN A 626 -20.45 -4.46 -19.26
N GLU A 627 -20.71 -3.21 -19.01
CA GLU A 627 -20.09 -2.10 -19.74
C GLU A 627 -18.79 -1.66 -19.03
N VAL A 628 -17.81 -1.24 -19.81
CA VAL A 628 -16.53 -0.69 -19.34
C VAL A 628 -16.64 0.81 -19.07
N ALA A 629 -15.67 1.33 -18.35
CA ALA A 629 -15.55 2.77 -18.12
C ALA A 629 -15.54 3.57 -19.45
N ILE A 630 -16.23 4.71 -19.46
CA ILE A 630 -16.37 5.58 -20.65
C ILE A 630 -15.05 6.34 -20.90
N GLN A 631 -14.34 6.79 -19.83
CA GLN A 631 -13.14 7.60 -19.90
C GLN A 631 -12.09 7.17 -18.86
#